data_c6012a601df849ade6ae9a3f3631f5de
#
_entry.id   c6012a601df849ade6ae9a3f3631f5de
#
_cell.length_a   1.000
_cell.length_b   1.000
_cell.length_c   1.000
_cell.angle_alpha   90.00
_cell.angle_beta   90.00
_cell.angle_gamma   90.00
#
_symmetry.space_group_name_H-M   'P 1'
#
loop_
_entity.id
_entity.type
_entity.pdbx_description
1 polymer ?
#
loop_
_entity_poly.entity_id
_entity_poly.type
_entity_poly.pdbx_seq_one_letter_code
_entity_poly.pdbx_strand_id
1 'polypeptide(L)'
;MKFSGKNVLITGASRGIGAQIAKTLANMGLKVWINYRSKPEIADALQAEIEQNGGKAAVIKFDATDEDEFIKGINLIVDSDGELSYLVNNAGITNDKLALRMKTSEFTDVINANLTSAFIGCREALKVMSKKRFGAVVNVASIVGEMGNAGQVNYSASKGGLIAMSKSFAKEGASRNIRFNSVTPGFIE
;
A
#
# COMPACT_ATOMS: atom_id res chain seq x y z
N MET A 1 -17.23 6.12 12.53
CA MET A 1 -17.29 4.97 11.60
C MET A 1 -16.69 3.77 12.34
N LYS A 2 -17.30 2.59 12.29
CA LYS A 2 -16.80 1.40 13.00
C LYS A 2 -16.32 0.39 11.96
N PHE A 3 -15.06 -0.03 12.06
CA PHE A 3 -14.52 -1.07 11.18
C PHE A 3 -15.04 -2.46 11.60
N SER A 4 -15.30 -3.33 10.61
CA SER A 4 -15.66 -4.73 10.85
C SER A 4 -14.43 -5.63 10.95
N GLY A 5 -13.29 -5.21 10.39
CA GLY A 5 -12.02 -5.91 10.45
C GLY A 5 -11.16 -5.46 11.63
N LYS A 6 -10.06 -6.18 11.87
CA LYS A 6 -9.21 -6.02 13.07
C LYS A 6 -7.89 -5.30 12.80
N ASN A 7 -7.33 -5.49 11.60
CA ASN A 7 -5.99 -5.01 11.27
C ASN A 7 -5.88 -4.47 9.86
N VAL A 8 -4.81 -3.72 9.62
CA VAL A 8 -4.44 -3.19 8.32
C VAL A 8 -2.92 -3.26 8.12
N LEU A 9 -2.49 -3.72 6.95
CA LEU A 9 -1.12 -3.56 6.48
C LEU A 9 -1.02 -2.30 5.62
N ILE A 10 -0.03 -1.45 5.88
CA ILE A 10 0.23 -0.26 5.07
C ILE A 10 1.67 -0.33 4.55
N THR A 11 1.84 -0.43 3.23
CA THR A 11 3.18 -0.48 2.65
C THR A 11 3.81 0.92 2.59
N GLY A 12 5.13 0.99 2.86
CA GLY A 12 5.85 2.26 2.89
C GLY A 12 5.31 3.24 3.94
N ALA A 13 4.88 2.72 5.10
CA ALA A 13 4.14 3.47 6.11
C ALA A 13 5.01 4.29 7.07
N SER A 14 6.34 4.18 7.03
CA SER A 14 7.21 4.83 8.03
C SER A 14 7.22 6.36 7.96
N ARG A 15 6.75 6.98 6.88
CA ARG A 15 6.75 8.45 6.71
C ARG A 15 5.63 8.93 5.77
N GLY A 16 5.46 10.26 5.72
CA GLY A 16 4.56 10.93 4.77
C GLY A 16 3.12 10.47 4.87
N ILE A 17 2.47 10.29 3.73
CA ILE A 17 1.05 9.87 3.61
C ILE A 17 0.81 8.55 4.35
N GLY A 18 1.70 7.57 4.18
CA GLY A 18 1.56 6.27 4.82
C GLY A 18 1.57 6.34 6.35
N ALA A 19 2.43 7.17 6.93
CA ALA A 19 2.47 7.39 8.39
C ALA A 19 1.20 8.08 8.90
N GLN A 20 0.68 9.06 8.15
CA GLN A 20 -0.56 9.73 8.53
C GLN A 20 -1.77 8.78 8.44
N ILE A 21 -1.82 7.92 7.41
CA ILE A 21 -2.84 6.87 7.31
C ILE A 21 -2.72 5.92 8.50
N ALA A 22 -1.50 5.51 8.89
CA ALA A 22 -1.27 4.62 10.02
C ALA A 22 -1.82 5.21 11.33
N LYS A 23 -1.47 6.45 11.64
CA LYS A 23 -2.00 7.16 12.82
C LYS A 23 -3.52 7.25 12.82
N THR A 24 -4.10 7.64 11.68
CA THR A 24 -5.55 7.79 11.54
C THR A 24 -6.28 6.47 11.77
N LEU A 25 -5.83 5.39 11.13
CA LEU A 25 -6.48 4.08 11.24
C LEU A 25 -6.30 3.45 12.61
N ALA A 26 -5.14 3.66 13.27
CA ALA A 26 -4.91 3.24 14.65
C ALA A 26 -5.86 3.96 15.63
N ASN A 27 -6.03 5.29 15.49
CA ASN A 27 -6.97 6.07 16.29
C ASN A 27 -8.44 5.65 16.07
N MET A 28 -8.74 5.03 14.92
CA MET A 28 -10.06 4.46 14.63
C MET A 28 -10.22 3.01 15.13
N GLY A 29 -9.23 2.47 15.86
CA GLY A 29 -9.28 1.18 16.55
C GLY A 29 -8.73 -0.01 15.79
N LEU A 30 -8.09 0.17 14.64
CA LEU A 30 -7.41 -0.92 13.94
C LEU A 30 -6.00 -1.16 14.53
N LYS A 31 -5.56 -2.42 14.55
CA LYS A 31 -4.13 -2.73 14.68
C LYS A 31 -3.44 -2.45 13.35
N VAL A 32 -2.43 -1.60 13.36
CA VAL A 32 -1.73 -1.17 12.14
C VAL A 32 -0.38 -1.87 12.02
N TRP A 33 -0.14 -2.53 10.89
CA TRP A 33 1.15 -3.06 10.51
C TRP A 33 1.89 -2.06 9.62
N ILE A 34 2.95 -1.48 10.17
CA ILE A 34 3.78 -0.44 9.56
C ILE A 34 4.87 -1.11 8.76
N ASN A 35 4.70 -1.21 7.42
CA ASN A 35 5.78 -1.74 6.59
C ASN A 35 6.84 -0.68 6.31
N TYR A 36 8.10 -1.10 6.41
CA TYR A 36 9.27 -0.33 6.02
C TYR A 36 10.30 -1.24 5.31
N ARG A 37 11.17 -0.63 4.48
CA ARG A 37 12.27 -1.33 3.79
C ARG A 37 13.61 -1.13 4.49
N SER A 38 13.92 0.11 4.82
CA SER A 38 15.14 0.56 5.47
C SER A 38 14.78 1.55 6.57
N LYS A 39 15.65 1.83 7.51
CA LYS A 39 15.46 2.78 8.61
C LYS A 39 14.40 2.31 9.63
N PRO A 40 14.72 1.24 10.38
CA PRO A 40 13.84 0.73 11.43
C PRO A 40 13.50 1.80 12.48
N GLU A 41 14.45 2.68 12.80
CA GLU A 41 14.30 3.73 13.79
C GLU A 41 13.11 4.67 13.52
N ILE A 42 12.78 4.92 12.24
CA ILE A 42 11.63 5.75 11.86
C ILE A 42 10.31 5.00 12.05
N ALA A 43 10.30 3.70 11.69
CA ALA A 43 9.12 2.87 11.86
C ALA A 43 8.83 2.59 13.34
N ASP A 44 9.87 2.34 14.15
CA ASP A 44 9.76 2.12 15.59
C ASP A 44 9.27 3.38 16.31
N ALA A 45 9.77 4.56 15.93
CA ALA A 45 9.28 5.84 16.47
C ALA A 45 7.80 6.07 16.17
N LEU A 46 7.34 5.74 14.94
CA LEU A 46 5.93 5.84 14.58
C LEU A 46 5.06 4.84 15.36
N GLN A 47 5.54 3.61 15.55
CA GLN A 47 4.86 2.62 16.39
C GLN A 47 4.70 3.17 17.82
N ALA A 48 5.78 3.65 18.44
CA ALA A 48 5.75 4.19 19.79
C ALA A 48 4.78 5.38 19.91
N GLU A 49 4.76 6.29 18.92
CA GLU A 49 3.82 7.42 18.89
C GLU A 49 2.35 6.94 18.85
N ILE A 50 2.05 5.94 18.01
CA ILE A 50 0.70 5.37 17.92
C ILE A 50 0.29 4.72 19.25
N GLU A 51 1.19 3.96 19.87
CA GLU A 51 0.92 3.27 21.14
C GLU A 51 0.76 4.24 22.32
N GLN A 52 1.55 5.31 22.39
CA GLN A 52 1.40 6.38 23.36
C GLN A 52 0.04 7.10 23.26
N ASN A 53 -0.53 7.15 22.05
CA ASN A 53 -1.87 7.71 21.83
C ASN A 53 -3.01 6.67 21.99
N GLY A 54 -2.70 5.49 22.56
CA GLY A 54 -3.70 4.45 22.86
C GLY A 54 -4.07 3.56 21.66
N GLY A 55 -3.41 3.72 20.51
CA GLY A 55 -3.57 2.86 19.35
C GLY A 55 -2.80 1.54 19.47
N LYS A 56 -2.94 0.68 18.44
CA LYS A 56 -2.19 -0.58 18.33
C LYS A 56 -1.40 -0.58 17.04
N ALA A 57 -0.09 -0.79 17.12
CA ALA A 57 0.76 -0.88 15.94
C ALA A 57 1.80 -1.98 16.09
N ALA A 58 2.33 -2.44 14.97
CA ALA A 58 3.49 -3.32 14.89
C ALA A 58 4.29 -2.95 13.63
N VAL A 59 5.60 -3.07 13.68
CA VAL A 59 6.46 -2.86 12.53
C VAL A 59 6.73 -4.16 11.80
N ILE A 60 6.88 -4.07 10.47
CA ILE A 60 7.23 -5.22 9.65
C ILE A 60 8.17 -4.81 8.53
N LYS A 61 9.34 -5.46 8.46
CA LYS A 61 10.36 -5.18 7.47
C LYS A 61 10.20 -6.09 6.27
N PHE A 62 10.00 -5.50 5.10
CA PHE A 62 10.18 -6.16 3.80
C PHE A 62 10.27 -5.12 2.67
N ASP A 63 10.92 -5.48 1.57
CA ASP A 63 10.87 -4.70 0.33
C ASP A 63 9.59 -5.08 -0.43
N ALA A 64 8.71 -4.10 -0.65
CA ALA A 64 7.45 -4.34 -1.35
C ALA A 64 7.63 -4.72 -2.83
N THR A 65 8.83 -4.54 -3.40
CA THR A 65 9.17 -4.96 -4.77
C THR A 65 9.66 -6.41 -4.84
N ASP A 66 10.02 -7.00 -3.70
CA ASP A 66 10.41 -8.41 -3.58
C ASP A 66 9.16 -9.24 -3.26
N GLU A 67 8.78 -10.11 -4.20
CA GLU A 67 7.58 -10.92 -4.10
C GLU A 67 7.64 -11.90 -2.92
N ASP A 68 8.77 -12.55 -2.70
CA ASP A 68 8.93 -13.53 -1.63
C ASP A 68 8.89 -12.86 -0.25
N GLU A 69 9.53 -11.69 -0.10
CA GLU A 69 9.48 -10.92 1.12
C GLU A 69 8.05 -10.43 1.41
N PHE A 70 7.33 -9.97 0.40
CA PHE A 70 5.94 -9.52 0.54
C PHE A 70 5.02 -10.66 1.01
N ILE A 71 5.15 -11.84 0.37
CA ILE A 71 4.38 -13.05 0.75
C ILE A 71 4.68 -13.44 2.20
N LYS A 72 5.97 -13.49 2.60
CA LYS A 72 6.37 -13.77 3.98
C LYS A 72 5.78 -12.76 4.95
N GLY A 73 5.77 -11.47 4.58
CA GLY A 73 5.17 -10.41 5.38
C GLY A 73 3.67 -10.62 5.62
N ILE A 74 2.91 -10.92 4.57
CA ILE A 74 1.46 -11.20 4.72
C ILE A 74 1.23 -12.46 5.58
N ASN A 75 2.00 -13.52 5.36
CA ASN A 75 1.86 -14.75 6.14
C ASN A 75 2.14 -14.51 7.64
N LEU A 76 3.18 -13.74 7.97
CA LEU A 76 3.48 -13.37 9.35
C LEU A 76 2.31 -12.63 10.01
N ILE A 77 1.66 -11.70 9.29
CA ILE A 77 0.48 -10.99 9.78
C ILE A 77 -0.68 -11.96 10.03
N VAL A 78 -0.94 -12.87 9.10
CA VAL A 78 -2.01 -13.85 9.23
C VAL A 78 -1.74 -14.83 10.38
N ASP A 79 -0.50 -15.25 10.56
CA ASP A 79 -0.09 -16.14 11.65
C ASP A 79 -0.22 -15.44 13.03
N SER A 80 0.13 -14.15 13.09
CA SER A 80 0.03 -13.36 14.33
C SER A 80 -1.40 -13.01 14.71
N ASP A 81 -2.21 -12.55 13.74
CA ASP A 81 -3.52 -11.93 14.01
C ASP A 81 -4.71 -12.82 13.60
N GLY A 82 -4.45 -13.96 12.94
CA GLY A 82 -5.45 -14.87 12.40
C GLY A 82 -6.10 -14.41 11.10
N GLU A 83 -5.76 -13.21 10.62
CA GLU A 83 -6.32 -12.63 9.38
C GLU A 83 -5.49 -11.42 8.88
N LEU A 84 -5.70 -11.07 7.62
CA LEU A 84 -5.44 -9.73 7.10
C LEU A 84 -6.78 -9.13 6.67
N SER A 85 -7.25 -8.10 7.38
CA SER A 85 -8.55 -7.47 7.11
C SER A 85 -8.49 -6.40 6.03
N TYR A 86 -7.42 -5.58 6.06
CA TYR A 86 -7.25 -4.45 5.16
C TYR A 86 -5.80 -4.33 4.67
N LEU A 87 -5.64 -3.84 3.43
CA LEU A 87 -4.35 -3.50 2.86
C LEU A 87 -4.40 -2.10 2.27
N VAL A 88 -3.38 -1.28 2.55
CA VAL A 88 -3.13 -0.02 1.87
C VAL A 88 -1.81 -0.12 1.12
N ASN A 89 -1.85 -0.21 -0.21
CA ASN A 89 -0.68 -0.11 -1.07
C ASN A 89 -0.33 1.38 -1.22
N ASN A 90 0.60 1.85 -0.40
CA ASN A 90 1.07 3.23 -0.38
C ASN A 90 2.54 3.35 -0.83
N ALA A 91 3.33 2.28 -0.72
CA ALA A 91 4.73 2.31 -1.16
C ALA A 91 4.85 2.80 -2.61
N GLY A 92 5.83 3.66 -2.84
CA GLY A 92 6.10 4.19 -4.17
C GLY A 92 7.26 5.17 -4.18
N ILE A 93 7.77 5.42 -5.38
CA ILE A 93 8.85 6.37 -5.65
C ILE A 93 8.48 7.27 -6.83
N THR A 94 9.16 8.41 -6.93
CA THR A 94 9.23 9.23 -8.13
C THR A 94 10.67 9.24 -8.66
N ASN A 95 10.83 9.37 -9.97
CA ASN A 95 12.10 9.62 -10.62
C ASN A 95 11.80 10.47 -11.85
N ASP A 96 11.65 11.78 -11.62
CA ASP A 96 11.14 12.74 -12.58
C ASP A 96 12.23 13.11 -13.59
N LYS A 97 11.94 12.96 -14.87
CA LYS A 97 12.82 13.29 -15.98
C LYS A 97 12.02 13.43 -17.27
N LEU A 98 12.37 14.41 -18.10
CA LEU A 98 11.78 14.52 -19.44
C LEU A 98 11.98 13.23 -20.24
N ALA A 99 10.97 12.79 -20.98
CA ALA A 99 10.95 11.51 -21.69
C ALA A 99 12.17 11.30 -22.60
N LEU A 100 12.62 12.37 -23.29
CA LEU A 100 13.81 12.32 -24.16
C LEU A 100 15.12 12.00 -23.42
N ARG A 101 15.16 12.15 -22.11
CA ARG A 101 16.35 11.90 -21.27
C ARG A 101 16.17 10.74 -20.32
N MET A 102 14.96 10.18 -20.23
CA MET A 102 14.63 9.08 -19.33
C MET A 102 15.17 7.77 -19.91
N LYS A 103 15.94 7.03 -19.10
CA LYS A 103 16.39 5.68 -19.47
C LYS A 103 15.26 4.68 -19.22
N THR A 104 15.24 3.58 -19.99
CA THR A 104 14.27 2.49 -19.79
C THR A 104 14.33 1.92 -18.36
N SER A 105 15.53 1.80 -17.78
CA SER A 105 15.67 1.36 -16.39
C SER A 105 14.98 2.30 -15.39
N GLU A 106 15.12 3.62 -15.56
CA GLU A 106 14.46 4.62 -14.69
C GLU A 106 12.93 4.55 -14.81
N PHE A 107 12.43 4.25 -16.00
CA PHE A 107 11.00 3.99 -16.22
C PHE A 107 10.58 2.70 -15.49
N THR A 108 11.30 1.60 -15.72
CA THR A 108 10.97 0.28 -15.18
C THR A 108 11.06 0.27 -13.65
N ASP A 109 12.04 0.95 -13.05
CA ASP A 109 12.19 1.05 -11.60
C ASP A 109 10.95 1.67 -10.94
N VAL A 110 10.39 2.73 -11.54
CA VAL A 110 9.17 3.37 -11.03
C VAL A 110 7.94 2.47 -11.23
N ILE A 111 7.84 1.78 -12.38
CA ILE A 111 6.77 0.79 -12.60
C ILE A 111 6.85 -0.33 -11.54
N ASN A 112 8.02 -0.87 -11.30
CA ASN A 112 8.20 -1.96 -10.33
C ASN A 112 7.85 -1.51 -8.91
N ALA A 113 8.33 -0.34 -8.50
CA ALA A 113 8.09 0.17 -7.15
C ALA A 113 6.63 0.57 -6.90
N ASN A 114 5.92 1.11 -7.90
CA ASN A 114 4.59 1.70 -7.70
C ASN A 114 3.44 0.80 -8.16
N LEU A 115 3.63 0.00 -9.21
CA LEU A 115 2.58 -0.79 -9.83
C LEU A 115 2.77 -2.28 -9.59
N THR A 116 3.95 -2.83 -9.88
CA THR A 116 4.22 -4.27 -9.69
C THR A 116 4.12 -4.65 -8.21
N SER A 117 4.68 -3.83 -7.30
CA SER A 117 4.56 -4.06 -5.86
C SER A 117 3.10 -4.09 -5.38
N ALA A 118 2.28 -3.15 -5.87
CA ALA A 118 0.87 -3.11 -5.54
C ALA A 118 0.09 -4.28 -6.15
N PHE A 119 0.48 -4.76 -7.33
CA PHE A 119 -0.08 -5.99 -7.91
C PHE A 119 0.18 -7.20 -7.01
N ILE A 120 1.42 -7.37 -6.54
CA ILE A 120 1.79 -8.43 -5.58
C ILE A 120 0.91 -8.33 -4.33
N GLY A 121 0.82 -7.13 -3.74
CA GLY A 121 -0.01 -6.88 -2.56
C GLY A 121 -1.49 -7.20 -2.79
N CYS A 122 -2.08 -6.74 -3.89
CA CYS A 122 -3.48 -7.00 -4.23
C CYS A 122 -3.75 -8.50 -4.40
N ARG A 123 -2.87 -9.22 -5.12
CA ARG A 123 -3.00 -10.64 -5.38
C ARG A 123 -2.92 -11.46 -4.08
N GLU A 124 -1.93 -11.20 -3.25
CA GLU A 124 -1.75 -11.92 -2.00
C GLU A 124 -2.84 -11.58 -0.98
N ALA A 125 -3.28 -10.32 -0.90
CA ALA A 125 -4.43 -9.94 -0.09
C ALA A 125 -5.70 -10.66 -0.56
N LEU A 126 -5.95 -10.72 -1.87
CA LEU A 126 -7.10 -11.45 -2.43
C LEU A 126 -7.09 -12.92 -2.01
N LYS A 127 -5.93 -13.60 -2.04
CA LYS A 127 -5.79 -15.00 -1.61
C LYS A 127 -6.19 -15.20 -0.14
N VAL A 128 -5.64 -14.39 0.76
CA VAL A 128 -5.87 -14.59 2.21
C VAL A 128 -7.25 -14.11 2.64
N MET A 129 -7.72 -12.98 2.11
CA MET A 129 -9.05 -12.41 2.40
C MET A 129 -10.18 -13.29 1.85
N SER A 130 -9.97 -13.99 0.72
CA SER A 130 -10.95 -14.90 0.12
C SER A 130 -11.38 -16.04 1.06
N LYS A 131 -10.48 -16.49 1.93
CA LYS A 131 -10.77 -17.55 2.92
C LYS A 131 -11.81 -17.10 3.95
N LYS A 132 -11.80 -15.82 4.31
CA LYS A 132 -12.76 -15.21 5.26
C LYS A 132 -13.96 -14.57 4.56
N ARG A 133 -13.94 -14.44 3.22
CA ARG A 133 -14.93 -13.71 2.42
C ARG A 133 -15.16 -12.28 2.93
N PHE A 134 -14.08 -11.66 3.34
CA PHE A 134 -14.08 -10.31 3.90
C PHE A 134 -12.73 -9.64 3.65
N GLY A 135 -12.76 -8.37 3.24
CA GLY A 135 -11.56 -7.55 3.12
C GLY A 135 -11.76 -6.29 2.29
N ALA A 136 -10.82 -5.37 2.42
CA ALA A 136 -10.72 -4.24 1.51
C ALA A 136 -9.27 -3.84 1.25
N VAL A 137 -9.00 -3.49 0.02
CA VAL A 137 -7.70 -2.97 -0.43
C VAL A 137 -7.89 -1.56 -0.95
N VAL A 138 -7.01 -0.65 -0.54
CA VAL A 138 -6.92 0.70 -1.07
C VAL A 138 -5.54 0.90 -1.69
N ASN A 139 -5.52 1.31 -2.94
CA ASN A 139 -4.32 1.66 -3.67
C ASN A 139 -4.15 3.18 -3.69
N VAL A 140 -3.04 3.70 -3.18
CA VAL A 140 -2.72 5.13 -3.20
C VAL A 140 -2.15 5.48 -4.57
N ALA A 141 -3.02 5.91 -5.47
CA ALA A 141 -2.67 6.38 -6.81
C ALA A 141 -2.22 7.86 -6.77
N SER A 142 -2.58 8.64 -7.76
CA SER A 142 -2.32 10.09 -7.84
C SER A 142 -3.22 10.70 -8.92
N ILE A 143 -3.55 11.97 -8.77
CA ILE A 143 -4.20 12.75 -9.83
C ILE A 143 -3.35 12.76 -11.12
N VAL A 144 -2.02 12.68 -10.99
CA VAL A 144 -1.09 12.59 -12.13
C VAL A 144 -1.30 11.30 -12.94
N GLY A 145 -1.82 10.24 -12.32
CA GLY A 145 -2.22 9.01 -13.04
C GLY A 145 -3.46 9.20 -13.92
N GLU A 146 -4.26 10.23 -13.69
CA GLU A 146 -5.44 10.56 -14.49
C GLU A 146 -5.12 11.59 -15.58
N MET A 147 -4.41 12.66 -15.22
CA MET A 147 -4.19 13.80 -16.13
C MET A 147 -2.82 13.83 -16.80
N GLY A 148 -1.84 13.03 -16.32
CA GLY A 148 -0.45 13.14 -16.74
C GLY A 148 0.26 14.37 -16.16
N ASN A 149 1.58 14.37 -16.23
CA ASN A 149 2.41 15.54 -15.91
C ASN A 149 3.73 15.48 -16.68
N ALA A 150 4.20 16.62 -17.17
CA ALA A 150 5.48 16.71 -17.86
C ALA A 150 6.64 16.27 -16.93
N GLY A 151 7.56 15.46 -17.46
CA GLY A 151 8.66 14.91 -16.68
C GLY A 151 8.30 13.66 -15.84
N GLN A 152 7.04 13.23 -15.82
CA GLN A 152 6.55 12.12 -14.99
C GLN A 152 5.92 10.99 -15.81
N VAL A 153 6.43 10.69 -16.99
CA VAL A 153 5.88 9.63 -17.86
C VAL A 153 5.84 8.26 -17.15
N ASN A 154 6.91 7.91 -16.44
CA ASN A 154 7.00 6.70 -15.61
C ASN A 154 6.00 6.69 -14.45
N TYR A 155 5.93 7.78 -13.71
CA TYR A 155 5.05 7.93 -12.55
C TYR A 155 3.57 7.94 -12.98
N SER A 156 3.23 8.74 -14.01
CA SER A 156 1.88 8.79 -14.58
C SER A 156 1.42 7.42 -15.07
N ALA A 157 2.29 6.70 -15.81
CA ALA A 157 2.00 5.35 -16.28
C ALA A 157 1.76 4.38 -15.11
N SER A 158 2.60 4.43 -14.06
CA SER A 158 2.45 3.58 -12.88
C SER A 158 1.15 3.85 -12.13
N LYS A 159 0.79 5.11 -11.92
CA LYS A 159 -0.41 5.50 -11.17
C LYS A 159 -1.70 5.33 -11.98
N GLY A 160 -1.66 5.56 -13.30
CA GLY A 160 -2.76 5.23 -14.21
C GLY A 160 -3.01 3.72 -14.30
N GLY A 161 -1.93 2.93 -14.40
CA GLY A 161 -2.01 1.48 -14.33
C GLY A 161 -2.62 0.98 -13.02
N LEU A 162 -2.26 1.61 -11.90
CA LEU A 162 -2.79 1.27 -10.58
C LEU A 162 -4.31 1.51 -10.47
N ILE A 163 -4.82 2.60 -11.06
CA ILE A 163 -6.26 2.90 -11.12
C ILE A 163 -7.00 1.82 -11.94
N ALA A 164 -6.48 1.49 -13.13
CA ALA A 164 -7.08 0.47 -14.00
C ALA A 164 -7.03 -0.93 -13.36
N MET A 165 -5.89 -1.29 -12.77
CA MET A 165 -5.70 -2.55 -12.06
C MET A 165 -6.68 -2.71 -10.89
N SER A 166 -6.91 -1.65 -10.11
CA SER A 166 -7.87 -1.66 -9.00
C SER A 166 -9.28 -2.03 -9.45
N LYS A 167 -9.71 -1.52 -10.62
CA LYS A 167 -11.03 -1.85 -11.20
C LYS A 167 -11.15 -3.31 -11.59
N SER A 168 -10.07 -3.93 -12.09
CA SER A 168 -10.03 -5.35 -12.44
C SER A 168 -10.10 -6.22 -11.19
N PHE A 169 -9.28 -5.95 -10.18
CA PHE A 169 -9.32 -6.66 -8.90
C PHE A 169 -10.68 -6.50 -8.19
N ALA A 170 -11.34 -5.34 -8.30
CA ALA A 170 -12.67 -5.15 -7.74
C ALA A 170 -13.70 -6.12 -8.35
N LYS A 171 -13.62 -6.38 -9.66
CA LYS A 171 -14.49 -7.36 -10.34
C LYS A 171 -14.18 -8.79 -9.89
N GLU A 172 -12.89 -9.16 -9.79
CA GLU A 172 -12.48 -10.48 -9.34
C GLU A 172 -12.82 -10.75 -7.86
N GLY A 173 -12.65 -9.74 -7.00
CA GLY A 173 -12.92 -9.82 -5.56
C GLY A 173 -14.41 -9.81 -5.18
N ALA A 174 -15.28 -9.31 -6.05
CA ALA A 174 -16.70 -9.06 -5.75
C ALA A 174 -17.43 -10.31 -5.25
N SER A 175 -17.24 -11.47 -5.90
CA SER A 175 -17.87 -12.74 -5.52
C SER A 175 -17.42 -13.27 -4.15
N ARG A 176 -16.32 -12.73 -3.62
CA ARG A 176 -15.75 -13.06 -2.31
C ARG A 176 -15.95 -11.97 -1.28
N ASN A 177 -16.76 -10.94 -1.59
CA ASN A 177 -17.00 -9.79 -0.71
C ASN A 177 -15.71 -9.03 -0.35
N ILE A 178 -14.77 -8.92 -1.31
CA ILE A 178 -13.52 -8.17 -1.16
C ILE A 178 -13.57 -6.96 -2.07
N ARG A 179 -13.31 -5.80 -1.51
CA ARG A 179 -13.39 -4.52 -2.22
C ARG A 179 -12.00 -4.01 -2.55
N PHE A 180 -11.83 -3.49 -3.76
CA PHE A 180 -10.61 -2.82 -4.20
C PHE A 180 -10.97 -1.42 -4.68
N ASN A 181 -10.28 -0.42 -4.15
CA ASN A 181 -10.45 0.97 -4.54
C ASN A 181 -9.08 1.64 -4.73
N SER A 182 -9.05 2.71 -5.49
CA SER A 182 -7.93 3.63 -5.55
C SER A 182 -8.35 5.01 -5.07
N VAL A 183 -7.42 5.71 -4.44
CA VAL A 183 -7.55 7.12 -4.12
C VAL A 183 -6.50 7.89 -4.93
N THR A 184 -6.86 9.06 -5.42
CA THR A 184 -6.02 9.89 -6.28
C THR A 184 -5.73 11.23 -5.60
N PRO A 185 -4.80 11.25 -4.61
CA PRO A 185 -4.41 12.49 -3.97
C PRO A 185 -3.90 13.50 -5.00
N GLY A 186 -4.19 14.77 -4.77
CA GLY A 186 -3.57 15.89 -5.48
C GLY A 186 -2.16 16.18 -4.97
N PHE A 187 -1.69 17.41 -5.22
CA PHE A 187 -0.43 17.88 -4.65
C PHE A 187 -0.65 18.15 -3.16
N ILE A 188 0.16 17.49 -2.33
CA ILE A 188 0.12 17.62 -0.87
C ILE A 188 1.41 18.32 -0.46
N GLU A 189 1.28 19.42 0.27
CA GLU A 189 2.40 20.17 0.87
C GLU A 189 2.98 19.45 2.10
#